data_45834f383a7760f71478867665960be7
#
_entry.id   45834f383a7760f71478867665960be7
#
_cell.length_a   1.000
_cell.length_b   1.000
_cell.length_c   1.000
_cell.angle_alpha   90.00
_cell.angle_beta   90.00
_cell.angle_gamma   90.00
#
_symmetry.space_group_name_H-M   'P 1'
#
loop_
_entity.id
_entity.type
_entity.pdbx_description
1 polymer ?
#
loop_
_entity_poly.entity_id
_entity_poly.type
_entity_poly.pdbx_seq_one_letter_code
_entity_poly.pdbx_strand_id
1 'polypeptide(L)'
;MKPFGTLVDAVTGRTVPNIGPEENRQAVERLLLGGKGYRREEIAVDHPIEVTVQGVPYRSHLHLLVRVEGRAALAVICVAGSVVSWERMAVAAARLAAETIVPLAVVSDGRTALVVDAATGGRIGEGLEAIPSRAQWQARFAAAPPARLDPGRREREALVFRSYDSDRVNVPPPTGKP
;
A
#
# COMPACT_ATOMS: atom_id res chain seq x y z
N MET A 1 -26.49 17.89 -3.46
CA MET A 1 -25.41 16.88 -3.39
C MET A 1 -25.59 16.08 -2.11
N LYS A 2 -25.88 14.80 -2.17
CA LYS A 2 -25.95 13.98 -0.95
C LYS A 2 -24.56 13.96 -0.33
N PRO A 3 -24.42 14.25 0.96
CA PRO A 3 -23.13 14.09 1.60
C PRO A 3 -22.71 12.62 1.47
N PHE A 4 -21.43 12.39 1.10
CA PHE A 4 -20.88 11.06 1.12
C PHE A 4 -21.07 10.48 2.53
N GLY A 5 -21.56 9.23 2.63
CA GLY A 5 -21.70 8.54 3.91
C GLY A 5 -20.35 8.42 4.61
N THR A 6 -20.39 7.94 5.84
CA THR A 6 -19.17 7.60 6.59
C THR A 6 -19.10 6.10 6.83
N LEU A 7 -17.90 5.57 7.00
CA LEU A 7 -17.60 4.21 7.39
C LEU A 7 -16.81 4.21 8.70
N VAL A 8 -16.84 3.10 9.41
CA VAL A 8 -15.95 2.87 10.54
C VAL A 8 -14.77 2.03 10.03
N ASP A 9 -13.59 2.59 10.14
CA ASP A 9 -12.34 1.93 9.76
C ASP A 9 -12.12 0.69 10.64
N ALA A 10 -11.96 -0.46 9.99
CA ALA A 10 -11.92 -1.76 10.68
C ALA A 10 -10.64 -1.95 11.50
N VAL A 11 -9.57 -1.28 11.14
CA VAL A 11 -8.29 -1.33 11.86
C VAL A 11 -8.26 -0.30 12.98
N THR A 12 -8.56 0.96 12.69
CA THR A 12 -8.39 2.07 13.64
C THR A 12 -9.61 2.34 14.50
N GLY A 13 -10.79 1.90 14.08
CA GLY A 13 -12.06 2.20 14.73
C GLY A 13 -12.54 3.65 14.50
N ARG A 14 -11.86 4.44 13.71
CA ARG A 14 -12.22 5.84 13.42
C ARG A 14 -13.31 5.92 12.38
N THR A 15 -14.15 6.93 12.48
CA THR A 15 -15.10 7.29 11.43
C THR A 15 -14.37 8.00 10.30
N VAL A 16 -14.49 7.48 9.09
CA VAL A 16 -13.84 7.99 7.87
C VAL A 16 -14.89 8.31 6.80
N PRO A 17 -14.65 9.31 5.93
CA PRO A 17 -15.53 9.60 4.81
C PRO A 17 -15.55 8.42 3.82
N ASN A 18 -16.74 8.06 3.32
CA ASN A 18 -16.88 7.06 2.25
C ASN A 18 -16.65 7.69 0.88
N ILE A 19 -15.39 7.92 0.52
CA ILE A 19 -14.98 8.52 -0.76
C ILE A 19 -13.87 7.68 -1.42
N GLY A 20 -13.84 7.71 -2.75
CA GLY A 20 -12.83 6.96 -3.51
C GLY A 20 -12.90 5.45 -3.24
N PRO A 21 -11.76 4.79 -3.00
CA PRO A 21 -11.69 3.35 -2.78
C PRO A 21 -11.97 2.92 -1.32
N GLU A 22 -12.60 3.77 -0.49
CA GLU A 22 -12.72 3.53 0.95
C GLU A 22 -13.47 2.23 1.28
N GLU A 23 -14.59 1.94 0.60
CA GLU A 23 -15.30 0.66 0.80
C GLU A 23 -14.43 -0.55 0.48
N ASN A 24 -13.62 -0.44 -0.57
CA ASN A 24 -12.70 -1.49 -0.99
C ASN A 24 -11.58 -1.65 0.04
N ARG A 25 -11.05 -0.55 0.58
CA ARG A 25 -10.07 -0.58 1.67
C ARG A 25 -10.64 -1.29 2.90
N GLN A 26 -11.86 -0.96 3.30
CA GLN A 26 -12.52 -1.60 4.43
C GLN A 26 -12.77 -3.11 4.21
N ALA A 27 -13.06 -3.52 2.97
CA ALA A 27 -13.18 -4.94 2.63
C ALA A 27 -11.84 -5.67 2.80
N VAL A 28 -10.75 -5.06 2.34
CA VAL A 28 -9.38 -5.61 2.48
C VAL A 28 -8.96 -5.66 3.96
N GLU A 29 -9.21 -4.62 4.76
CA GLU A 29 -8.91 -4.61 6.19
C GLU A 29 -9.61 -5.75 6.93
N ARG A 30 -10.91 -5.93 6.69
CA ARG A 30 -11.67 -7.05 7.27
C ARG A 30 -11.13 -8.42 6.83
N LEU A 31 -10.72 -8.55 5.58
CA LEU A 31 -10.09 -9.77 5.08
C LEU A 31 -8.77 -10.05 5.81
N LEU A 32 -7.91 -9.04 5.95
CA LEU A 32 -6.62 -9.20 6.63
C LEU A 32 -6.81 -9.60 8.10
N LEU A 33 -7.75 -8.96 8.80
CA LEU A 33 -8.02 -9.22 10.21
C LEU A 33 -8.71 -10.57 10.42
N GLY A 34 -9.83 -10.81 9.72
CA GLY A 34 -10.69 -11.96 9.95
C GLY A 34 -10.30 -13.22 9.15
N GLY A 35 -9.85 -13.05 7.91
CA GLY A 35 -9.58 -14.14 6.98
C GLY A 35 -8.11 -14.55 6.86
N LYS A 36 -7.18 -13.61 7.11
CA LYS A 36 -5.74 -13.81 6.92
C LYS A 36 -4.94 -13.86 8.23
N GLY A 37 -5.58 -13.57 9.36
CA GLY A 37 -4.99 -13.73 10.69
C GLY A 37 -3.97 -12.66 11.09
N TYR A 38 -3.94 -11.53 10.38
CA TYR A 38 -3.14 -10.38 10.81
C TYR A 38 -3.78 -9.69 12.00
N ARG A 39 -2.96 -9.06 12.85
CA ARG A 39 -3.41 -8.35 14.03
C ARG A 39 -3.59 -6.87 13.71
N ARG A 40 -4.44 -6.17 14.47
CA ARG A 40 -4.66 -4.72 14.29
C ARG A 40 -3.37 -3.92 14.37
N GLU A 41 -2.55 -4.21 15.36
CA GLU A 41 -1.26 -3.56 15.60
C GLU A 41 -0.23 -3.83 14.51
N GLU A 42 -0.46 -4.82 13.66
CA GLU A 42 0.40 -5.16 12.52
C GLU A 42 0.03 -4.36 11.26
N ILE A 43 -1.11 -3.65 11.24
CA ILE A 43 -1.63 -2.93 10.07
C ILE A 43 -1.57 -1.43 10.32
N ALA A 44 -0.70 -0.73 9.61
CA ALA A 44 -0.66 0.72 9.56
C ALA A 44 -1.54 1.23 8.42
N VAL A 45 -2.56 2.02 8.76
CA VAL A 45 -3.45 2.68 7.81
C VAL A 45 -2.86 4.04 7.41
N ASP A 46 -2.98 4.40 6.13
CA ASP A 46 -2.45 5.65 5.56
C ASP A 46 -0.96 5.86 5.89
N HIS A 47 -0.17 4.80 5.68
CA HIS A 47 1.27 4.83 5.97
C HIS A 47 1.99 5.84 5.04
N PRO A 48 2.71 6.83 5.60
CA PRO A 48 3.35 7.86 4.79
C PRO A 48 4.46 7.29 3.91
N ILE A 49 4.54 7.78 2.67
CA ILE A 49 5.67 7.59 1.77
C ILE A 49 6.27 8.97 1.49
N GLU A 50 7.50 9.17 1.90
CA GLU A 50 8.25 10.39 1.67
C GLU A 50 9.45 10.09 0.77
N VAL A 51 9.51 10.77 -0.37
CA VAL A 51 10.56 10.59 -1.37
C VAL A 51 11.03 11.94 -1.91
N THR A 52 12.19 11.96 -2.54
CA THR A 52 12.68 13.11 -3.30
C THR A 52 12.62 12.76 -4.78
N VAL A 53 11.98 13.61 -5.56
CA VAL A 53 11.88 13.45 -7.02
C VAL A 53 12.52 14.65 -7.67
N GLN A 54 13.62 14.43 -8.40
CA GLN A 54 14.40 15.49 -9.06
C GLN A 54 14.77 16.64 -8.09
N GLY A 55 15.19 16.31 -6.88
CA GLY A 55 15.55 17.25 -5.84
C GLY A 55 14.39 17.89 -5.08
N VAL A 56 13.14 17.59 -5.44
CA VAL A 56 11.93 18.13 -4.78
C VAL A 56 11.33 17.10 -3.84
N PRO A 57 11.12 17.44 -2.56
CA PRO A 57 10.40 16.56 -1.63
C PRO A 57 8.97 16.29 -2.10
N TYR A 58 8.57 15.03 -2.06
CA TYR A 58 7.23 14.58 -2.41
C TYR A 58 6.68 13.67 -1.33
N ARG A 59 5.45 13.92 -0.90
CA ARG A 59 4.78 13.15 0.14
C ARG A 59 3.48 12.55 -0.40
N SER A 60 3.28 11.29 -0.10
CA SER A 60 2.04 10.55 -0.34
C SER A 60 1.84 9.51 0.77
N HIS A 61 0.94 8.58 0.57
CA HIS A 61 0.71 7.49 1.51
C HIS A 61 0.40 6.18 0.79
N LEU A 62 0.70 5.10 1.46
CA LEU A 62 0.24 3.76 1.15
C LEU A 62 -1.05 3.51 1.93
N HIS A 63 -2.06 2.93 1.31
CA HIS A 63 -3.32 2.66 2.01
C HIS A 63 -3.13 1.78 3.25
N LEU A 64 -2.43 0.65 3.10
CA LEU A 64 -2.11 -0.21 4.24
C LEU A 64 -0.66 -0.70 4.14
N LEU A 65 0.09 -0.60 5.23
CA LEU A 65 1.36 -1.30 5.40
C LEU A 65 1.20 -2.35 6.50
N VAL A 66 1.34 -3.61 6.12
CA VAL A 66 1.28 -4.72 7.09
C VAL A 66 2.69 -5.09 7.52
N ARG A 67 2.89 -5.22 8.84
CA ARG A 67 4.12 -5.73 9.44
C ARG A 67 3.84 -7.03 10.16
N VAL A 68 4.81 -7.94 10.12
CA VAL A 68 4.79 -9.17 10.91
C VAL A 68 6.08 -9.20 11.72
N GLU A 69 5.96 -9.27 13.03
CA GLU A 69 7.13 -9.24 13.94
C GLU A 69 8.06 -8.05 13.69
N GLY A 70 7.48 -6.89 13.44
CA GLY A 70 8.19 -5.64 13.15
C GLY A 70 8.73 -5.49 11.73
N ARG A 71 8.72 -6.55 10.91
CA ARG A 71 9.16 -6.51 9.51
C ARG A 71 8.01 -6.15 8.57
N ALA A 72 8.26 -5.24 7.65
CA ALA A 72 7.31 -4.94 6.58
C ALA A 72 7.04 -6.19 5.72
N ALA A 73 5.79 -6.53 5.53
CA ALA A 73 5.33 -7.76 4.90
C ALA A 73 4.55 -7.50 3.61
N LEU A 74 3.50 -6.68 3.69
CA LEU A 74 2.63 -6.34 2.55
C LEU A 74 2.52 -4.83 2.42
N ALA A 75 2.67 -4.32 1.21
CA ALA A 75 2.31 -2.96 0.82
C ALA A 75 1.02 -3.03 -0.02
N VAL A 76 -0.07 -2.47 0.49
CA VAL A 76 -1.41 -2.63 -0.11
C VAL A 76 -1.91 -1.29 -0.65
N ILE A 77 -2.26 -1.30 -1.94
CA ILE A 77 -2.99 -0.23 -2.62
C ILE A 77 -4.42 -0.71 -2.87
N CYS A 78 -5.40 0.07 -2.41
CA CYS A 78 -6.81 -0.18 -2.67
C CYS A 78 -7.29 0.74 -3.79
N VAL A 79 -8.03 0.20 -4.76
CA VAL A 79 -8.44 0.94 -5.96
C VAL A 79 -9.93 0.79 -6.21
N ALA A 80 -10.53 1.75 -6.92
CA ALA A 80 -11.93 1.71 -7.32
C ALA A 80 -12.12 1.19 -8.77
N GLY A 81 -11.07 0.70 -9.40
CA GLY A 81 -11.10 0.26 -10.80
C GLY A 81 -10.22 -0.97 -11.04
N SER A 82 -9.66 -1.06 -12.25
CA SER A 82 -8.85 -2.21 -12.65
C SER A 82 -7.58 -2.35 -11.80
N VAL A 83 -7.44 -3.46 -11.09
CA VAL A 83 -6.25 -3.77 -10.29
C VAL A 83 -4.97 -3.83 -11.14
N VAL A 84 -5.08 -4.28 -12.39
CA VAL A 84 -3.94 -4.41 -13.32
C VAL A 84 -3.31 -3.06 -13.63
N SER A 85 -4.12 -2.01 -13.78
CA SER A 85 -3.65 -0.66 -14.10
C SER A 85 -2.75 -0.06 -13.01
N TRP A 86 -2.83 -0.55 -11.79
CA TRP A 86 -2.11 -0.04 -10.63
C TRP A 86 -0.94 -0.92 -10.18
N GLU A 87 -0.71 -2.03 -10.88
CA GLU A 87 0.35 -3.00 -10.55
C GLU A 87 1.73 -2.33 -10.44
N ARG A 88 2.09 -1.53 -11.43
CA ARG A 88 3.41 -0.86 -11.46
C ARG A 88 3.58 0.15 -10.33
N MET A 89 2.51 0.89 -10.00
CA MET A 89 2.50 1.81 -8.86
C MET A 89 2.66 1.07 -7.54
N ALA A 90 1.94 -0.04 -7.35
CA ALA A 90 2.02 -0.82 -6.13
C ALA A 90 3.43 -1.38 -5.89
N VAL A 91 4.09 -1.84 -6.93
CA VAL A 91 5.49 -2.27 -6.86
C VAL A 91 6.41 -1.11 -6.48
N ALA A 92 6.23 0.08 -7.08
CA ALA A 92 7.00 1.26 -6.70
C ALA A 92 6.75 1.65 -5.24
N ALA A 93 5.50 1.66 -4.79
CA ALA A 93 5.12 1.94 -3.40
C ALA A 93 5.77 0.94 -2.43
N ALA A 94 5.74 -0.36 -2.73
CA ALA A 94 6.36 -1.40 -1.90
C ALA A 94 7.89 -1.22 -1.78
N ARG A 95 8.52 -0.71 -2.83
CA ARG A 95 9.95 -0.41 -2.85
C ARG A 95 10.33 0.84 -2.06
N LEU A 96 9.39 1.73 -1.82
CA LEU A 96 9.61 3.05 -1.21
C LEU A 96 9.07 3.19 0.22
N ALA A 97 8.11 2.35 0.60
CA ALA A 97 7.36 2.49 1.86
C ALA A 97 8.18 2.25 3.13
N ALA A 98 9.37 1.66 3.02
CA ALA A 98 10.27 1.40 4.14
C ALA A 98 11.74 1.54 3.71
N GLU A 99 12.67 1.40 4.66
CA GLU A 99 14.11 1.37 4.34
C GLU A 99 14.50 0.17 3.47
N THR A 100 13.84 -0.95 3.71
CA THR A 100 13.98 -2.17 2.90
C THR A 100 12.77 -2.35 2.01
N ILE A 101 12.91 -3.07 0.91
CA ILE A 101 11.80 -3.42 0.04
C ILE A 101 10.75 -4.21 0.85
N VAL A 102 9.50 -3.75 0.83
CA VAL A 102 8.38 -4.55 1.34
C VAL A 102 8.20 -5.73 0.39
N PRO A 103 8.32 -6.99 0.84
CA PRO A 103 8.42 -8.14 -0.06
C PRO A 103 7.27 -8.27 -1.06
N LEU A 104 6.05 -7.99 -0.61
CA LEU A 104 4.85 -8.18 -1.43
C LEU A 104 4.11 -6.86 -1.64
N ALA A 105 3.91 -6.52 -2.91
CA ALA A 105 2.98 -5.49 -3.34
C ALA A 105 1.61 -6.10 -3.63
N VAL A 106 0.56 -5.51 -3.10
CA VAL A 106 -0.83 -5.96 -3.30
C VAL A 106 -1.64 -4.81 -3.85
N VAL A 107 -2.37 -5.05 -4.93
CA VAL A 107 -3.44 -4.17 -5.42
C VAL A 107 -4.76 -4.89 -5.26
N SER A 108 -5.77 -4.24 -4.70
CA SER A 108 -7.10 -4.84 -4.53
C SER A 108 -8.22 -3.81 -4.72
N ASP A 109 -9.30 -4.26 -5.31
CA ASP A 109 -10.59 -3.54 -5.37
C ASP A 109 -11.59 -4.04 -4.30
N GLY A 110 -11.13 -4.84 -3.36
CA GLY A 110 -11.95 -5.47 -2.32
C GLY A 110 -12.68 -6.75 -2.75
N ARG A 111 -12.64 -7.11 -4.03
CA ARG A 111 -13.26 -8.31 -4.61
C ARG A 111 -12.23 -9.25 -5.21
N THR A 112 -11.18 -8.69 -5.76
CA THR A 112 -10.04 -9.42 -6.28
C THR A 112 -8.74 -8.72 -5.85
N ALA A 113 -7.60 -9.34 -6.14
CA ALA A 113 -6.30 -8.77 -5.88
C ALA A 113 -5.27 -9.24 -6.91
N LEU A 114 -4.20 -8.44 -7.06
CA LEU A 114 -2.94 -8.85 -7.64
C LEU A 114 -1.88 -8.85 -6.54
N VAL A 115 -1.13 -9.93 -6.46
CA VAL A 115 0.02 -10.04 -5.55
C VAL A 115 1.30 -10.16 -6.36
N VAL A 116 2.23 -9.26 -6.10
CA VAL A 116 3.46 -9.11 -6.87
C VAL A 116 4.66 -9.17 -5.94
N ASP A 117 5.70 -9.91 -6.33
CA ASP A 117 7.01 -9.84 -5.68
C ASP A 117 7.63 -8.47 -5.98
N ALA A 118 7.81 -7.65 -4.96
CA ALA A 118 8.29 -6.29 -5.16
C ALA A 118 9.79 -6.23 -5.54
N ALA A 119 10.59 -7.21 -5.18
CA ALA A 119 12.00 -7.24 -5.55
C ALA A 119 12.17 -7.49 -7.05
N THR A 120 11.46 -8.48 -7.59
CA THR A 120 11.56 -8.89 -8.99
C THR A 120 10.57 -8.18 -9.91
N GLY A 121 9.40 -7.77 -9.40
CA GLY A 121 8.26 -7.29 -10.18
C GLY A 121 7.44 -8.41 -10.81
N GLY A 122 7.69 -9.67 -10.45
CA GLY A 122 6.95 -10.83 -10.95
C GLY A 122 5.64 -11.04 -10.21
N ARG A 123 4.55 -11.34 -10.94
CA ARG A 123 3.26 -11.71 -10.33
C ARG A 123 3.39 -13.03 -9.59
N ILE A 124 2.86 -13.07 -8.37
CA ILE A 124 2.80 -14.28 -7.53
C ILE A 124 1.45 -14.96 -7.67
N GLY A 125 0.38 -14.17 -7.76
CA GLY A 125 -0.97 -14.69 -7.90
C GLY A 125 -2.02 -13.60 -8.07
N GLU A 126 -3.23 -14.05 -8.36
CA GLU A 126 -4.42 -13.23 -8.57
C GLU A 126 -5.55 -13.76 -7.66
N GLY A 127 -6.48 -12.87 -7.31
CA GLY A 127 -7.58 -13.16 -6.39
C GLY A 127 -7.23 -12.86 -4.94
N LEU A 128 -8.25 -12.74 -4.10
CA LEU A 128 -8.08 -12.46 -2.67
C LEU A 128 -7.37 -13.60 -1.93
N GLU A 129 -7.48 -14.81 -2.43
CA GLU A 129 -6.80 -15.99 -1.90
C GLU A 129 -5.29 -15.94 -2.08
N ALA A 130 -4.80 -15.24 -3.11
CA ALA A 130 -3.37 -15.05 -3.36
C ALA A 130 -2.69 -14.16 -2.30
N ILE A 131 -3.44 -13.34 -1.57
CA ILE A 131 -2.92 -12.59 -0.44
C ILE A 131 -2.56 -13.60 0.67
N PRO A 132 -1.28 -13.71 1.07
CA PRO A 132 -0.89 -14.70 2.05
C PRO A 132 -1.52 -14.41 3.41
N SER A 133 -1.85 -15.46 4.16
CA SER A 133 -2.13 -15.33 5.58
C SER A 133 -0.86 -14.97 6.35
N ARG A 134 -1.04 -14.49 7.58
CA ARG A 134 0.08 -14.21 8.49
C ARG A 134 1.00 -15.43 8.65
N ALA A 135 0.42 -16.61 8.84
CA ALA A 135 1.18 -17.85 8.98
C ALA A 135 1.94 -18.25 7.70
N GLN A 136 1.30 -18.10 6.53
CA GLN A 136 1.94 -18.35 5.24
C GLN A 136 3.10 -17.37 5.00
N TRP A 137 2.92 -16.10 5.38
CA TRP A 137 3.99 -15.10 5.27
C TRP A 137 5.18 -15.48 6.16
N GLN A 138 4.93 -15.85 7.43
CA GLN A 138 5.99 -16.29 8.35
C GLN A 138 6.75 -17.50 7.80
N ALA A 139 6.05 -18.51 7.33
CA ALA A 139 6.67 -19.72 6.78
C ALA A 139 7.55 -19.45 5.55
N ARG A 140 7.17 -18.49 4.70
CA ARG A 140 7.82 -18.24 3.42
C ARG A 140 8.89 -17.15 3.47
N PHE A 141 8.67 -16.08 4.25
CA PHE A 141 9.48 -14.87 4.18
C PHE A 141 10.24 -14.54 5.48
N ALA A 142 9.91 -15.14 6.63
CA ALA A 142 10.55 -14.81 7.89
C ALA A 142 12.07 -14.99 7.87
N ALA A 143 12.55 -16.04 7.19
CA ALA A 143 13.99 -16.33 7.07
C ALA A 143 14.68 -15.59 5.92
N ALA A 144 13.93 -14.96 5.00
CA ALA A 144 14.52 -14.24 3.88
C ALA A 144 15.18 -12.94 4.35
N PRO A 145 16.41 -12.63 3.93
CA PRO A 145 17.04 -11.37 4.29
C PRO A 145 16.29 -10.20 3.64
N PRO A 146 16.15 -9.05 4.33
CA PRO A 146 15.52 -7.87 3.76
C PRO A 146 16.38 -7.33 2.61
N ALA A 147 15.73 -7.09 1.46
CA ALA A 147 16.38 -6.49 0.29
C ALA A 147 16.33 -4.96 0.36
N ARG A 148 17.37 -4.30 -0.14
CA ARG A 148 17.43 -2.84 -0.26
C ARG A 148 17.55 -2.44 -1.72
N LEU A 149 16.98 -1.29 -2.06
CA LEU A 149 17.23 -0.65 -3.35
C LEU A 149 18.56 0.10 -3.31
N ASP A 150 19.29 0.04 -4.41
CA ASP A 150 20.35 1.03 -4.64
C ASP A 150 19.76 2.44 -4.82
N PRO A 151 20.53 3.51 -4.52
CA PRO A 151 20.01 4.87 -4.58
C PRO A 151 19.46 5.26 -5.95
N GLY A 152 20.13 4.88 -7.03
CA GLY A 152 19.69 5.20 -8.39
C GLY A 152 18.38 4.51 -8.78
N ARG A 153 18.18 3.28 -8.31
CA ARG A 153 16.91 2.58 -8.51
C ARG A 153 15.80 3.20 -7.66
N ARG A 154 16.12 3.61 -6.42
CA ARG A 154 15.16 4.28 -5.54
C ARG A 154 14.64 5.59 -6.16
N GLU A 155 15.51 6.38 -6.78
CA GLU A 155 15.13 7.62 -7.47
C GLU A 155 14.20 7.34 -8.67
N ARG A 156 14.50 6.32 -9.47
CA ARG A 156 13.62 5.89 -10.57
C ARG A 156 12.25 5.42 -10.07
N GLU A 157 12.20 4.66 -8.98
CA GLU A 157 10.94 4.23 -8.38
C GLU A 157 10.14 5.42 -7.83
N ALA A 158 10.80 6.41 -7.24
CA ALA A 158 10.15 7.64 -6.77
C ALA A 158 9.50 8.42 -7.92
N LEU A 159 10.15 8.51 -9.08
CA LEU A 159 9.59 9.12 -10.27
C LEU A 159 8.37 8.37 -10.79
N VAL A 160 8.44 7.04 -10.86
CA VAL A 160 7.30 6.18 -11.24
C VAL A 160 6.14 6.36 -10.27
N PHE A 161 6.39 6.26 -8.97
CA PHE A 161 5.36 6.41 -7.95
C PHE A 161 4.62 7.74 -8.08
N ARG A 162 5.37 8.85 -8.18
CA ARG A 162 4.80 10.19 -8.36
C ARG A 162 3.96 10.31 -9.63
N SER A 163 4.36 9.65 -10.73
CA SER A 163 3.63 9.74 -12.01
C SER A 163 2.24 9.11 -11.97
N TYR A 164 2.05 8.10 -11.12
CA TYR A 164 0.75 7.46 -10.90
C TYR A 164 -0.11 8.18 -9.85
N ASP A 165 0.53 8.87 -8.91
CA ASP A 165 -0.15 9.58 -7.81
C ASP A 165 -0.63 10.98 -8.25
N SER A 166 -1.03 11.10 -9.53
CA SER A 166 -1.34 12.37 -10.19
C SER A 166 -2.55 13.11 -9.60
N ASP A 167 -3.44 12.43 -8.92
CA ASP A 167 -4.63 13.03 -8.30
C ASP A 167 -4.27 14.04 -7.18
N ARG A 168 -3.04 14.01 -6.68
CA ARG A 168 -2.52 14.91 -5.64
C ARG A 168 -1.60 16.00 -6.17
N VAL A 169 -1.17 15.91 -7.43
CA VAL A 169 -0.25 16.90 -8.03
C VAL A 169 -0.92 18.28 -8.18
N ASN A 170 -2.23 18.34 -8.17
CA ASN A 170 -3.02 19.56 -8.32
C ASN A 170 -3.48 20.19 -6.98
N VAL A 171 -3.03 19.68 -5.84
CA VAL A 171 -3.26 20.36 -4.57
C VAL A 171 -2.18 21.41 -4.40
N PRO A 172 -2.51 22.71 -4.44
CA PRO A 172 -1.53 23.76 -4.20
C PRO A 172 -0.93 23.55 -2.78
N PRO A 173 0.35 23.83 -2.59
CA PRO A 173 0.94 23.77 -1.26
C PRO A 173 0.13 24.64 -0.32
N PRO A 174 -0.04 24.24 0.96
CA PRO A 174 -0.73 25.08 1.93
C PRO A 174 -0.04 26.46 1.93
N THR A 175 -0.81 27.48 1.59
CA THR A 175 -0.34 28.87 1.68
C THR A 175 -0.13 29.20 3.15
N GLY A 176 1.05 28.89 3.65
CA GLY A 176 1.52 29.42 4.91
C GLY A 176 1.67 30.93 4.75
N LYS A 177 0.74 31.69 5.30
CA LYS A 177 0.98 33.11 5.57
C LYS A 177 1.96 33.21 6.73
N PRO A 178 2.89 34.18 6.66
CA PRO A 178 3.82 34.47 7.74
C PRO A 178 3.11 34.94 9.01
#